data_c363e88b8d7b8d4803e012335cdacd5b
#
_entry.id   c363e88b8d7b8d4803e012335cdacd5b
#
_cell.length_a   1.000
_cell.length_b   1.000
_cell.length_c   1.000
_cell.angle_alpha   90.00
_cell.angle_beta   90.00
_cell.angle_gamma   90.00
#
_symmetry.space_group_name_H-M   'P 1'
#
loop_
_entity.id
_entity.type
_entity.pdbx_description
1 polymer ?
#
loop_
_entity_poly.entity_id
_entity_poly.type
_entity_poly.pdbx_seq_one_letter_code
_entity_poly.pdbx_strand_id
1 'polypeptide(L)'
;TESEKGNTVAYMKLCAMLMKKVYLAGGEIKKQEYRSLFIESEQLIGNARINSILPSFVTSLIQRTSLIEIRNKKRDNYKYLLDCLEEKGRLKMANLSEGKCPFGMVFYFNKQNERDHFKKYLIDKNIYPAVLWPGQFESKAKKFSNRSLVMHIDLRYGFTDMMYLAEVIKSYNYENENCISI
;
A
#
# COMPACT_ATOMS: atom_id res chain seq x y z
N THR A 1 4.67 -32.37 -8.54
CA THR A 1 3.25 -32.10 -8.89
C THR A 1 2.99 -30.60 -8.87
N GLU A 2 1.93 -30.10 -9.52
CA GLU A 2 1.55 -28.66 -9.49
C GLU A 2 1.23 -28.19 -8.06
N SER A 3 0.69 -29.06 -7.22
CA SER A 3 0.45 -28.79 -5.79
C SER A 3 1.75 -28.53 -5.00
N GLU A 4 2.81 -29.26 -5.28
CA GLU A 4 4.13 -29.04 -4.62
C GLU A 4 4.76 -27.71 -5.02
N LYS A 5 4.62 -27.31 -6.29
CA LYS A 5 5.12 -26.00 -6.74
C LYS A 5 4.39 -24.84 -6.05
N GLY A 6 3.07 -24.93 -5.92
CA GLY A 6 2.28 -23.92 -5.21
C GLY A 6 2.65 -23.82 -3.73
N ASN A 7 2.89 -24.94 -3.07
CA ASN A 7 3.37 -24.98 -1.70
C ASN A 7 4.75 -24.31 -1.55
N THR A 8 5.69 -24.64 -2.44
CA THR A 8 7.03 -24.05 -2.44
C THR A 8 6.99 -22.52 -2.53
N VAL A 9 6.21 -21.97 -3.46
CA VAL A 9 6.09 -20.52 -3.65
C VAL A 9 5.47 -19.85 -2.42
N ALA A 10 4.45 -20.46 -1.81
CA ALA A 10 3.84 -19.93 -0.58
C ALA A 10 4.82 -19.90 0.59
N TYR A 11 5.64 -20.94 0.76
CA TYR A 11 6.69 -20.96 1.78
C TYR A 11 7.80 -19.95 1.49
N MET A 12 8.24 -19.80 0.24
CA MET A 12 9.21 -18.76 -0.15
C MET A 12 8.72 -17.38 0.26
N LYS A 13 7.47 -17.06 -0.06
CA LYS A 13 6.86 -15.77 0.30
C LYS A 13 6.75 -15.59 1.80
N LEU A 14 6.35 -16.61 2.54
CA LEU A 14 6.32 -16.59 4.01
C LEU A 14 7.71 -16.34 4.59
N CYS A 15 8.73 -17.04 4.12
CA CYS A 15 10.12 -16.83 4.54
C CYS A 15 10.55 -15.38 4.28
N ALA A 16 10.31 -14.84 3.08
CA ALA A 16 10.65 -13.46 2.76
C ALA A 16 9.96 -12.46 3.70
N MET A 17 8.70 -12.70 4.06
CA MET A 17 7.95 -11.85 5.00
C MET A 17 8.52 -11.93 6.43
N LEU A 18 8.88 -13.12 6.91
CA LEU A 18 9.49 -13.32 8.22
C LEU A 18 10.89 -12.67 8.27
N MET A 19 11.71 -12.87 7.26
CA MET A 19 13.02 -12.23 7.12
C MET A 19 12.88 -10.69 7.13
N LYS A 20 11.91 -10.15 6.41
CA LYS A 20 11.61 -8.71 6.44
C LYS A 20 11.24 -8.24 7.83
N LYS A 21 10.44 -9.01 8.57
CA LYS A 21 10.07 -8.67 9.95
C LYS A 21 11.32 -8.62 10.85
N VAL A 22 12.22 -9.60 10.74
CA VAL A 22 13.48 -9.63 11.49
C VAL A 22 14.35 -8.41 11.13
N TYR A 23 14.51 -8.12 9.83
CA TYR A 23 15.22 -6.93 9.36
C TYR A 23 14.67 -5.62 9.96
N LEU A 24 13.35 -5.46 9.95
CA LEU A 24 12.69 -4.26 10.51
C LEU A 24 12.82 -4.16 12.03
N ALA A 25 13.02 -5.28 12.72
CA ALA A 25 13.30 -5.35 14.15
C ALA A 25 14.79 -5.15 14.51
N GLY A 26 15.65 -4.81 13.52
CA GLY A 26 17.09 -4.62 13.74
C GLY A 26 17.93 -5.89 13.75
N GLY A 27 17.37 -7.02 13.27
CA GLY A 27 18.13 -8.28 13.15
C GLY A 27 19.12 -8.27 11.97
N GLU A 28 20.03 -9.24 11.96
CA GLU A 28 21.19 -9.29 11.04
C GLU A 28 20.88 -9.64 9.58
N ILE A 29 19.59 -9.75 9.21
CA ILE A 29 19.18 -10.04 7.83
C ILE A 29 19.40 -8.82 6.95
N LYS A 30 20.06 -9.00 5.79
CA LYS A 30 20.26 -7.93 4.83
C LYS A 30 19.00 -7.69 4.00
N LYS A 31 18.72 -6.41 3.68
CA LYS A 31 17.57 -6.01 2.86
C LYS A 31 17.49 -6.77 1.53
N GLN A 32 18.63 -7.03 0.90
CA GLN A 32 18.71 -7.72 -0.39
C GLN A 32 18.22 -9.17 -0.30
N GLU A 33 18.50 -9.88 0.79
CA GLU A 33 18.16 -11.30 0.97
C GLU A 33 16.65 -11.53 0.93
N TYR A 34 15.88 -10.84 1.78
CA TYR A 34 14.44 -11.01 1.78
C TYR A 34 13.79 -10.43 0.52
N ARG A 35 14.37 -9.38 -0.07
CA ARG A 35 13.82 -8.72 -1.26
C ARG A 35 13.95 -9.60 -2.49
N SER A 36 15.09 -10.26 -2.68
CA SER A 36 15.29 -11.20 -3.79
C SER A 36 14.28 -12.34 -3.72
N LEU A 37 14.14 -12.95 -2.56
CA LEU A 37 13.21 -14.05 -2.33
C LEU A 37 11.73 -13.60 -2.54
N PHE A 38 11.41 -12.38 -2.15
CA PHE A 38 10.08 -11.81 -2.36
C PHE A 38 9.78 -11.61 -3.85
N ILE A 39 10.71 -11.03 -4.61
CA ILE A 39 10.56 -10.79 -6.05
C ILE A 39 10.44 -12.13 -6.80
N GLU A 40 11.29 -13.10 -6.48
CA GLU A 40 11.24 -14.43 -7.10
C GLU A 40 9.89 -15.11 -6.86
N SER A 41 9.39 -15.07 -5.63
CA SER A 41 8.07 -15.63 -5.30
C SER A 41 6.93 -14.97 -6.08
N GLU A 42 6.96 -13.65 -6.27
CA GLU A 42 5.97 -12.92 -7.08
C GLU A 42 6.03 -13.30 -8.57
N GLN A 43 7.23 -13.46 -9.12
CA GLN A 43 7.42 -13.89 -10.50
C GLN A 43 6.87 -15.32 -10.73
N LEU A 44 7.14 -16.23 -9.79
CA LEU A 44 6.61 -17.58 -9.84
C LEU A 44 5.09 -17.62 -9.77
N ILE A 45 4.46 -16.77 -8.94
CA ILE A 45 3.00 -16.61 -8.89
C ILE A 45 2.47 -16.08 -10.21
N GLY A 46 3.09 -15.05 -10.79
CA GLY A 46 2.66 -14.44 -12.04
C GLY A 46 2.74 -15.37 -13.25
N ASN A 47 3.69 -16.30 -13.23
CA ASN A 47 3.92 -17.27 -14.32
C ASN A 47 3.16 -18.60 -14.16
N ALA A 48 2.59 -18.84 -12.97
CA ALA A 48 1.88 -20.09 -12.71
C ALA A 48 0.47 -20.07 -13.31
N ARG A 49 0.12 -21.08 -14.10
CA ARG A 49 -1.27 -21.44 -14.39
C ARG A 49 -1.85 -22.06 -13.13
N ILE A 50 -2.49 -21.23 -12.29
CA ILE A 50 -2.78 -21.62 -10.91
C ILE A 50 -4.11 -22.36 -10.83
N ASN A 51 -4.04 -23.68 -10.67
CA ASN A 51 -5.05 -24.49 -10.03
C ASN A 51 -4.45 -25.19 -8.80
N SER A 52 -3.64 -24.48 -8.02
CA SER A 52 -2.99 -25.06 -6.85
C SER A 52 -3.87 -24.94 -5.61
N ILE A 53 -3.93 -26.01 -4.84
CA ILE A 53 -4.58 -26.04 -3.53
C ILE A 53 -3.76 -25.16 -2.57
N LEU A 54 -4.45 -24.34 -1.78
CA LEU A 54 -3.79 -23.54 -0.74
C LEU A 54 -3.11 -24.44 0.29
N PRO A 55 -1.84 -24.17 0.66
CA PRO A 55 -1.19 -24.88 1.74
C PRO A 55 -1.99 -24.82 3.05
N SER A 56 -1.99 -25.88 3.82
CA SER A 56 -2.75 -25.98 5.09
C SER A 56 -2.43 -24.86 6.08
N PHE A 57 -1.17 -24.40 6.13
CA PHE A 57 -0.80 -23.29 6.99
C PHE A 57 -1.46 -21.97 6.56
N VAL A 58 -1.64 -21.72 5.25
CA VAL A 58 -2.34 -20.51 4.75
C VAL A 58 -3.81 -20.56 5.14
N THR A 59 -4.46 -21.71 4.98
CA THR A 59 -5.85 -21.93 5.42
C THR A 59 -5.99 -21.68 6.91
N SER A 60 -5.07 -22.22 7.72
CA SER A 60 -5.06 -22.00 9.18
C SER A 60 -4.86 -20.54 9.56
N LEU A 61 -4.01 -19.81 8.86
CA LEU A 61 -3.83 -18.36 9.08
C LEU A 61 -5.12 -17.59 8.75
N ILE A 62 -5.75 -17.88 7.62
CA ILE A 62 -7.01 -17.22 7.23
C ILE A 62 -8.09 -17.47 8.29
N GLN A 63 -8.26 -18.71 8.74
CA GLN A 63 -9.26 -19.07 9.75
C GLN A 63 -9.03 -18.39 11.11
N ARG A 64 -7.78 -18.11 11.47
CA ARG A 64 -7.42 -17.43 12.73
C ARG A 64 -7.41 -15.90 12.62
N THR A 65 -7.61 -15.37 11.43
CA THR A 65 -7.57 -13.92 11.18
C THR A 65 -8.95 -13.31 11.33
N SER A 66 -9.09 -12.33 12.21
CA SER A 66 -10.33 -11.58 12.37
C SER A 66 -10.52 -10.58 11.23
N LEU A 67 -11.35 -10.93 10.25
CA LEU A 67 -11.68 -10.03 9.13
C LEU A 67 -12.40 -8.76 9.60
N ILE A 68 -13.14 -8.85 10.71
CA ILE A 68 -13.84 -7.70 11.30
C ILE A 68 -12.82 -6.71 11.86
N GLU A 69 -11.81 -7.17 12.59
CA GLU A 69 -10.74 -6.31 13.11
C GLU A 69 -9.95 -5.65 11.98
N ILE A 70 -9.61 -6.42 10.94
CA ILE A 70 -8.93 -5.88 9.74
C ILE A 70 -9.76 -4.75 9.12
N ARG A 71 -11.06 -5.00 8.90
CA ARG A 71 -11.96 -4.01 8.33
C ARG A 71 -12.05 -2.76 9.20
N ASN A 72 -12.28 -2.94 10.48
CA ASN A 72 -12.45 -1.82 11.42
C ASN A 72 -11.17 -0.98 11.46
N LYS A 73 -10.00 -1.58 11.64
CA LYS A 73 -8.73 -0.87 11.67
C LYS A 73 -8.47 -0.06 10.39
N LYS A 74 -8.73 -0.66 9.22
CA LYS A 74 -8.60 0.07 7.93
C LYS A 74 -9.58 1.24 7.83
N ARG A 75 -10.80 1.06 8.29
CA ARG A 75 -11.81 2.13 8.29
C ARG A 75 -11.45 3.26 9.25
N ASP A 76 -10.94 2.93 10.43
CA ASP A 76 -10.51 3.92 11.43
C ASP A 76 -9.33 4.74 10.92
N ASN A 77 -8.30 4.09 10.36
CA ASN A 77 -7.17 4.77 9.74
C ASN A 77 -7.63 5.67 8.58
N TYR A 78 -8.57 5.19 7.74
CA TYR A 78 -9.11 5.96 6.62
C TYR A 78 -9.86 7.19 7.10
N LYS A 79 -10.79 7.02 8.05
CA LYS A 79 -11.59 8.11 8.60
C LYS A 79 -10.70 9.16 9.25
N TYR A 80 -9.75 8.73 10.08
CA TYR A 80 -8.81 9.64 10.70
C TYR A 80 -8.08 10.53 9.69
N LEU A 81 -7.54 9.93 8.62
CA LEU A 81 -6.88 10.71 7.56
C LEU A 81 -7.84 11.63 6.83
N LEU A 82 -9.06 11.17 6.54
CA LEU A 82 -10.09 11.97 5.88
C LEU A 82 -10.41 13.20 6.73
N ASP A 83 -10.76 13.01 7.99
CA ASP A 83 -11.10 14.08 8.93
C ASP A 83 -9.95 15.10 9.08
N CYS A 84 -8.70 14.61 9.15
CA CYS A 84 -7.53 15.47 9.24
C CYS A 84 -7.23 16.29 7.97
N LEU A 85 -7.62 15.82 6.79
CA LEU A 85 -7.21 16.39 5.50
C LEU A 85 -8.32 17.14 4.76
N GLU A 86 -9.60 16.87 5.06
CA GLU A 86 -10.75 17.54 4.42
C GLU A 86 -10.77 19.05 4.65
N GLU A 87 -10.38 19.52 5.82
CA GLU A 87 -10.41 20.93 6.17
C GLU A 87 -9.58 21.85 5.26
N LYS A 88 -8.64 21.29 4.48
CA LYS A 88 -7.72 22.07 3.63
C LYS A 88 -7.96 21.98 2.12
N GLY A 89 -8.98 21.26 1.68
CA GLY A 89 -9.63 21.36 0.34
C GLY A 89 -8.79 21.17 -0.94
N ARG A 90 -7.48 20.92 -0.87
CA ARG A 90 -6.59 20.91 -2.04
C ARG A 90 -6.36 19.53 -2.65
N LEU A 91 -6.33 18.51 -1.85
CA LEU A 91 -6.17 17.14 -2.33
C LEU A 91 -7.53 16.47 -2.44
N LYS A 92 -7.89 16.09 -3.66
CA LYS A 92 -9.11 15.32 -3.90
C LYS A 92 -8.90 13.89 -3.42
N MET A 93 -9.67 13.48 -2.44
CA MET A 93 -9.66 12.13 -1.88
C MET A 93 -10.91 11.36 -2.27
N ALA A 94 -10.80 10.04 -2.35
CA ALA A 94 -11.97 9.20 -2.52
C ALA A 94 -12.78 9.15 -1.23
N ASN A 95 -14.10 9.22 -1.32
CA ASN A 95 -14.99 9.03 -0.17
C ASN A 95 -15.12 7.56 0.19
N LEU A 96 -15.24 7.26 1.48
CA LEU A 96 -15.51 5.93 1.97
C LEU A 96 -17.01 5.69 2.14
N SER A 97 -17.59 4.94 1.22
CA SER A 97 -19.00 4.54 1.33
C SER A 97 -19.24 3.66 2.55
N GLU A 98 -20.45 3.71 3.08
CA GLU A 98 -20.88 2.85 4.19
C GLU A 98 -20.76 1.37 3.82
N GLY A 99 -20.40 0.54 4.79
CA GLY A 99 -20.24 -0.91 4.61
C GLY A 99 -18.99 -1.34 3.81
N LYS A 100 -18.28 -0.44 3.13
CA LYS A 100 -17.08 -0.78 2.36
C LYS A 100 -15.84 -0.90 3.24
N CYS A 101 -14.94 -1.82 2.85
CA CYS A 101 -13.60 -1.93 3.42
C CYS A 101 -12.61 -1.27 2.46
N PRO A 102 -11.90 -0.20 2.85
CA PRO A 102 -10.95 0.45 1.95
C PRO A 102 -9.71 -0.40 1.75
N PHE A 103 -9.23 -0.49 0.51
CA PHE A 103 -7.92 -1.08 0.21
C PHE A 103 -6.79 -0.14 0.65
N GLY A 104 -6.92 1.13 0.35
CA GLY A 104 -6.03 2.22 0.68
C GLY A 104 -6.76 3.55 0.52
N MET A 105 -6.17 4.65 0.97
CA MET A 105 -6.70 5.99 0.71
C MET A 105 -6.21 6.46 -0.66
N VAL A 106 -7.12 6.84 -1.54
CA VAL A 106 -6.82 7.27 -2.91
C VAL A 106 -6.84 8.77 -2.99
N PHE A 107 -5.74 9.35 -3.46
CA PHE A 107 -5.61 10.75 -3.83
C PHE A 107 -5.71 10.91 -5.34
N TYR A 108 -6.42 11.95 -5.79
CA TYR A 108 -6.59 12.28 -7.21
C TYR A 108 -5.93 13.61 -7.55
N PHE A 109 -5.24 13.64 -8.68
CA PHE A 109 -4.54 14.81 -9.21
C PHE A 109 -5.09 15.21 -10.57
N ASN A 110 -4.99 16.48 -10.93
CA ASN A 110 -5.42 16.94 -12.24
C ASN A 110 -4.44 16.49 -13.34
N LYS A 111 -3.16 16.39 -13.02
CA LYS A 111 -2.07 15.99 -13.93
C LYS A 111 -1.17 14.93 -13.31
N GLN A 112 -0.52 14.16 -14.16
CA GLN A 112 0.43 13.13 -13.75
C GLN A 112 1.67 13.73 -13.04
N ASN A 113 2.18 14.86 -13.53
CA ASN A 113 3.34 15.50 -12.92
C ASN A 113 3.07 15.98 -11.49
N GLU A 114 1.87 16.45 -11.18
CA GLU A 114 1.46 16.81 -9.81
C GLU A 114 1.51 15.57 -8.91
N ARG A 115 0.95 14.45 -9.38
CA ARG A 115 1.01 13.16 -8.68
C ARG A 115 2.45 12.70 -8.45
N ASP A 116 3.31 12.82 -9.47
CA ASP A 116 4.71 12.39 -9.39
C ASP A 116 5.52 13.26 -8.44
N HIS A 117 5.27 14.57 -8.43
CA HIS A 117 5.89 15.51 -7.50
C HIS A 117 5.48 15.19 -6.05
N PHE A 118 4.19 15.01 -5.80
CA PHE A 118 3.71 14.62 -4.47
C PHE A 118 4.25 13.27 -4.01
N LYS A 119 4.32 12.29 -4.92
CA LYS A 119 4.94 10.99 -4.65
C LYS A 119 6.39 11.13 -4.24
N LYS A 120 7.17 11.94 -4.95
CA LYS A 120 8.58 12.20 -4.63
C LYS A 120 8.72 12.84 -3.25
N TYR A 121 7.96 13.88 -2.98
CA TYR A 121 7.92 14.52 -1.66
C TYR A 121 7.68 13.53 -0.53
N LEU A 122 6.71 12.62 -0.68
CA LEU A 122 6.43 11.59 0.33
C LEU A 122 7.60 10.61 0.49
N ILE A 123 8.23 10.20 -0.61
CA ILE A 123 9.40 9.30 -0.57
C ILE A 123 10.56 9.96 0.17
N ASP A 124 10.80 11.26 -0.02
CA ASP A 124 11.83 12.03 0.68
C ASP A 124 11.56 12.11 2.20
N LYS A 125 10.30 11.91 2.62
CA LYS A 125 9.88 11.77 4.03
C LYS A 125 9.74 10.31 4.48
N ASN A 126 10.31 9.34 3.75
CA ASN A 126 10.25 7.90 4.01
C ASN A 126 8.82 7.29 3.96
N ILE A 127 7.89 7.94 3.27
CA ILE A 127 6.55 7.44 3.02
C ILE A 127 6.47 6.92 1.59
N TYR A 128 6.13 5.65 1.41
CA TYR A 128 6.16 4.95 0.11
C TYR A 128 4.73 4.64 -0.38
N PRO A 129 4.08 5.58 -1.09
CA PRO A 129 2.76 5.35 -1.65
C PRO A 129 2.84 4.44 -2.88
N ALA A 130 1.70 3.83 -3.24
CA ALA A 130 1.58 2.98 -4.41
C ALA A 130 0.90 3.70 -5.58
N VAL A 131 1.42 3.46 -6.79
CA VAL A 131 0.69 3.69 -8.04
C VAL A 131 0.10 2.35 -8.44
N LEU A 132 -1.22 2.21 -8.32
CA LEU A 132 -1.89 0.95 -8.62
C LEU A 132 -2.15 0.81 -10.11
N TRP A 133 -2.01 -0.44 -10.57
CA TRP A 133 -2.27 -0.89 -11.92
C TRP A 133 -1.59 -0.04 -13.01
N PRO A 134 -0.25 0.08 -12.97
CA PRO A 134 0.50 0.72 -14.05
C PRO A 134 0.33 -0.08 -15.35
N GLY A 135 0.54 0.59 -16.49
CA GLY A 135 0.53 -0.10 -17.79
C GLY A 135 -0.87 -0.44 -18.33
N GLN A 136 -1.90 0.29 -17.91
CA GLN A 136 -3.25 0.12 -18.44
C GLN A 136 -3.32 0.48 -19.93
N PHE A 137 -4.04 -0.33 -20.70
CA PHE A 137 -4.24 -0.12 -22.16
C PHE A 137 -5.44 0.77 -22.47
N GLU A 138 -6.51 0.61 -21.72
CA GLU A 138 -7.74 1.39 -21.89
C GLU A 138 -7.52 2.84 -21.44
N SER A 139 -7.97 3.81 -22.25
CA SER A 139 -7.68 5.23 -22.08
C SER A 139 -8.15 5.81 -20.73
N LYS A 140 -9.34 5.41 -20.26
CA LYS A 140 -9.87 5.85 -18.97
C LYS A 140 -9.08 5.27 -17.80
N ALA A 141 -8.75 3.98 -17.86
CA ALA A 141 -7.96 3.29 -16.85
C ALA A 141 -6.53 3.86 -16.78
N LYS A 142 -5.92 4.14 -17.92
CA LYS A 142 -4.61 4.81 -18.02
C LYS A 142 -4.65 6.21 -17.41
N LYS A 143 -5.69 7.01 -17.72
CA LYS A 143 -5.89 8.34 -17.15
C LYS A 143 -6.04 8.28 -15.63
N PHE A 144 -6.80 7.32 -15.12
CA PHE A 144 -6.95 7.09 -13.69
C PHE A 144 -5.63 6.73 -13.02
N SER A 145 -4.94 5.70 -13.52
CA SER A 145 -3.65 5.23 -13.00
C SER A 145 -2.58 6.34 -12.98
N ASN A 146 -2.52 7.15 -14.04
CA ASN A 146 -1.57 8.24 -14.13
C ASN A 146 -1.83 9.39 -13.15
N ARG A 147 -3.06 9.54 -12.67
CA ARG A 147 -3.50 10.67 -11.84
C ARG A 147 -3.87 10.29 -10.42
N SER A 148 -3.73 9.04 -10.05
CA SER A 148 -4.04 8.56 -8.71
C SER A 148 -2.79 8.09 -7.96
N LEU A 149 -2.84 8.22 -6.64
CA LEU A 149 -1.84 7.73 -5.72
C LEU A 149 -2.54 7.10 -4.53
N VAL A 150 -2.06 5.98 -4.06
CA VAL A 150 -2.70 5.22 -2.98
C VAL A 150 -1.80 5.14 -1.77
N MET A 151 -2.33 5.59 -0.64
CA MET A 151 -1.68 5.49 0.66
C MET A 151 -2.09 4.23 1.37
N HIS A 152 -1.12 3.57 1.99
CA HIS A 152 -1.36 2.39 2.81
C HIS A 152 -2.01 2.78 4.14
N ILE A 153 -3.08 2.06 4.51
CA ILE A 153 -3.85 2.29 5.74
C ILE A 153 -4.14 0.97 6.47
N ASP A 154 -3.37 -0.06 6.17
CA ASP A 154 -3.61 -1.41 6.64
C ASP A 154 -3.16 -1.62 8.11
N LEU A 155 -3.30 -2.86 8.61
CA LEU A 155 -3.04 -3.23 10.00
C LEU A 155 -1.64 -2.93 10.51
N ARG A 156 -0.66 -2.77 9.61
CA ARG A 156 0.73 -2.48 9.97
C ARG A 156 0.90 -1.09 10.56
N TYR A 157 -0.06 -0.20 10.33
CA TYR A 157 0.01 1.20 10.71
C TYR A 157 -0.90 1.49 11.89
N GLY A 158 -0.31 2.06 12.94
CA GLY A 158 -1.01 2.52 14.13
C GLY A 158 -1.51 3.96 14.00
N PHE A 159 -2.08 4.46 15.08
CA PHE A 159 -2.54 5.85 15.16
C PHE A 159 -1.40 6.85 14.95
N THR A 160 -0.24 6.61 15.56
CA THR A 160 0.95 7.47 15.45
C THR A 160 1.44 7.57 14.01
N ASP A 161 1.39 6.45 13.24
CA ASP A 161 1.77 6.46 11.82
C ASP A 161 0.80 7.30 10.99
N MET A 162 -0.50 7.24 11.31
CA MET A 162 -1.52 8.04 10.63
C MET A 162 -1.41 9.52 10.98
N MET A 163 -1.07 9.87 12.23
CA MET A 163 -0.76 11.25 12.63
C MET A 163 0.41 11.79 11.83
N TYR A 164 1.53 11.08 11.80
CA TYR A 164 2.71 11.46 11.03
C TYR A 164 2.39 11.66 9.56
N LEU A 165 1.66 10.72 8.96
CA LEU A 165 1.22 10.82 7.57
C LEU A 165 0.37 12.07 7.32
N ALA A 166 -0.59 12.36 8.19
CA ALA A 166 -1.44 13.55 8.08
C ALA A 166 -0.62 14.85 8.18
N GLU A 167 0.32 14.93 9.10
CA GLU A 167 1.20 16.09 9.27
C GLU A 167 2.09 16.33 8.05
N VAL A 168 2.69 15.27 7.51
CA VAL A 168 3.51 15.37 6.30
C VAL A 168 2.69 15.83 5.10
N ILE A 169 1.46 15.31 4.93
CA ILE A 169 0.59 15.73 3.83
C ILE A 169 0.15 17.20 4.00
N LYS A 170 -0.15 17.63 5.22
CA LYS A 170 -0.48 19.03 5.51
C LYS A 170 0.69 19.97 5.19
N SER A 171 1.92 19.58 5.52
CA SER A 171 3.12 20.37 5.24
C SER A 171 3.38 20.54 3.75
N TYR A 172 3.11 19.53 2.92
CA TYR A 172 3.22 19.64 1.46
C TYR A 172 2.36 20.77 0.88
N ASN A 173 1.17 20.97 1.41
CA ASN A 173 0.28 22.03 0.96
C ASN A 173 0.83 23.44 1.29
N TYR A 174 1.53 23.61 2.40
CA TYR A 174 2.17 24.88 2.76
C TYR A 174 3.38 25.21 1.89
N GLU A 175 4.22 24.22 1.58
CA GLU A 175 5.42 24.44 0.74
C GLU A 175 5.04 24.89 -0.68
N ASN A 176 3.95 24.37 -1.24
CA ASN A 176 3.48 24.76 -2.58
C ASN A 176 2.76 26.13 -2.61
N GLU A 177 2.24 26.65 -1.51
CA GLU A 177 1.70 28.01 -1.42
C GLU A 177 2.80 29.07 -1.55
N ASN A 178 3.95 28.80 -0.96
CA ASN A 178 5.07 29.74 -0.96
C ASN A 178 5.85 29.74 -2.28
N CYS A 179 5.69 28.70 -3.13
CA CYS A 179 6.33 28.66 -4.46
C CYS A 179 5.55 29.36 -5.57
N ILE A 180 4.29 29.78 -5.32
CA ILE A 180 3.44 30.47 -6.32
C ILE A 180 3.51 32.00 -6.16
N SER A 181 4.28 32.49 -5.20
CA SER A 181 4.39 33.91 -4.87
C SER A 181 5.74 34.54 -5.31
N ILE A 182 6.28 34.12 -6.48
CA ILE A 182 7.40 34.79 -7.14
C ILE A 182 7.06 34.99 -8.62
#